data_a4919b09b69ec0650cc36ea63715bc82
#
_entry.id   a4919b09b69ec0650cc36ea63715bc82
#
_cell.length_a   1.000
_cell.length_b   1.000
_cell.length_c   1.000
_cell.angle_alpha   90.00
_cell.angle_beta   90.00
_cell.angle_gamma   90.00
#
_symmetry.space_group_name_H-M   'P 1'
#
loop_
_entity.id
_entity.type
_entity.pdbx_description
1 polymer ?
#
loop_
_entity_poly.entity_id
_entity_poly.type
_entity_poly.pdbx_seq_one_letter_code
_entity_poly.pdbx_strand_id
1 'polypeptide(L)'
;MKNGTSTGPNKPQGTSATALAKVVAILFWIGAWQIASMAVNSEFVLAGPLDAAAALVRLLPSGEFWRSVGFSLIRIAGGCAIAYLLAVPLALIAAALPAIRTLLQPAMSAIKGTPIACTVVALLIWFGSRNISAIAVGLAVIPGVYFGVLQGLDQADPRMCDLFRTFNAPAPVRLLARTWPAILPYLRAASQSVLGMSWKAGIAAELIGVPTGSVGERIYQAKLLLETADLFAWTIAVVALAWLFERLALRALDATWPASAKFALRFRRHEPEGAPVIKPSIANKAPILTASNLVCGHNGIASSDPFGFHLRAGDIVCIEGPSGAGKTTLLNTLAGSIDPVSGSIDRGHGDVAIAQVYQDIRLVEELSAIDNVMLIASADLSSVEARKRLEELLPSDAIDVPVGALSGGQRRRVELVRAFAASSHLVLLDEPFTGLDAQARELAQTHILAHMEDRAVLISAHDAASLDLPLDAIISVGTACHAGSQTARP
;
A
#
# COMPACT_ATOMS: atom_id res chain seq x y z
N MET A 1 -27.12 41.00 5.78
CA MET A 1 -27.76 40.26 6.89
C MET A 1 -28.14 38.89 6.38
N LYS A 2 -27.37 37.84 6.74
CA LYS A 2 -27.86 36.45 6.91
C LYS A 2 -26.70 35.66 7.54
N ASN A 3 -27.00 35.11 8.69
CA ASN A 3 -26.08 34.47 9.61
C ASN A 3 -25.51 33.16 9.02
N GLY A 4 -24.20 33.03 8.98
CA GLY A 4 -23.50 31.75 8.80
C GLY A 4 -23.36 31.06 10.16
N THR A 5 -24.07 29.96 10.37
CA THR A 5 -23.90 29.06 11.51
C THR A 5 -22.66 28.21 11.30
N SER A 6 -21.63 28.45 12.09
CA SER A 6 -20.45 27.60 12.20
C SER A 6 -20.84 26.28 12.88
N THR A 7 -20.83 25.19 12.16
CA THR A 7 -20.86 23.84 12.74
C THR A 7 -19.46 23.50 13.24
N GLY A 8 -19.27 23.61 14.55
CA GLY A 8 -18.08 23.16 15.24
C GLY A 8 -17.88 21.64 15.13
N PRO A 9 -16.65 21.13 15.35
CA PRO A 9 -16.36 19.70 15.21
C PRO A 9 -17.16 18.90 16.25
N ASN A 10 -17.91 17.93 15.77
CA ASN A 10 -18.71 17.01 16.57
C ASN A 10 -17.78 16.26 17.55
N LYS A 11 -17.89 16.55 18.85
CA LYS A 11 -17.23 15.76 19.90
C LYS A 11 -17.69 14.30 19.80
N PRO A 12 -16.79 13.31 19.98
CA PRO A 12 -17.17 11.91 19.99
C PRO A 12 -18.13 11.67 21.17
N GLN A 13 -19.40 11.44 20.86
CA GLN A 13 -20.41 11.09 21.86
C GLN A 13 -20.06 9.72 22.48
N GLY A 14 -19.81 9.75 23.77
CA GLY A 14 -19.96 8.72 24.79
C GLY A 14 -19.69 7.27 24.40
N THR A 15 -18.42 6.83 24.51
CA THR A 15 -18.03 5.41 24.45
C THR A 15 -18.77 4.52 25.46
N SER A 16 -19.28 5.08 26.55
CA SER A 16 -20.05 4.36 27.59
C SER A 16 -21.49 4.04 27.18
N ALA A 17 -22.17 4.95 26.50
CA ALA A 17 -23.55 4.72 26.04
C ALA A 17 -23.63 3.63 24.96
N THR A 18 -22.65 3.59 24.05
CA THR A 18 -22.57 2.55 23.02
C THR A 18 -22.19 1.18 23.59
N ALA A 19 -21.38 1.12 24.65
CA ALA A 19 -21.06 -0.12 25.34
C ALA A 19 -22.28 -0.68 26.08
N LEU A 20 -23.02 0.17 26.78
CA LEU A 20 -24.25 -0.22 27.49
C LEU A 20 -25.31 -0.74 26.49
N ALA A 21 -25.52 -0.06 25.36
CA ALA A 21 -26.43 -0.49 24.32
C ALA A 21 -26.10 -1.89 23.77
N LYS A 22 -24.80 -2.19 23.57
CA LYS A 22 -24.35 -3.52 23.14
C LYS A 22 -24.65 -4.59 24.19
N VAL A 23 -24.38 -4.32 25.46
CA VAL A 23 -24.67 -5.26 26.56
C VAL A 23 -26.17 -5.53 26.65
N VAL A 24 -27.01 -4.50 26.59
CA VAL A 24 -28.48 -4.65 26.60
C VAL A 24 -28.95 -5.47 25.40
N ALA A 25 -28.40 -5.26 24.20
CA ALA A 25 -28.76 -6.07 23.04
C ALA A 25 -28.39 -7.54 23.19
N ILE A 26 -27.21 -7.84 23.76
CA ILE A 26 -26.79 -9.23 24.04
C ILE A 26 -27.73 -9.87 25.06
N LEU A 27 -28.01 -9.19 26.16
CA LEU A 27 -28.92 -9.69 27.19
C LEU A 27 -30.34 -9.92 26.67
N PHE A 28 -30.81 -9.04 25.79
CA PHE A 28 -32.11 -9.20 25.12
C PHE A 28 -32.17 -10.51 24.32
N TRP A 29 -31.14 -10.79 23.48
CA TRP A 29 -31.14 -12.01 22.67
C TRP A 29 -30.95 -13.27 23.47
N ILE A 30 -30.14 -13.24 24.57
CA ILE A 30 -30.01 -14.36 25.49
C ILE A 30 -31.36 -14.61 26.21
N GLY A 31 -32.06 -13.56 26.64
CA GLY A 31 -33.38 -13.66 27.23
C GLY A 31 -34.44 -14.22 26.25
N ALA A 32 -34.41 -13.77 25.01
CA ALA A 32 -35.32 -14.27 23.97
C ALA A 32 -35.07 -15.77 23.71
N TRP A 33 -33.79 -16.21 23.66
CA TRP A 33 -33.45 -17.63 23.54
C TRP A 33 -33.91 -18.44 24.74
N GLN A 34 -33.76 -17.94 25.99
CA GLN A 34 -34.22 -18.61 27.21
C GLN A 34 -35.76 -18.77 27.18
N ILE A 35 -36.48 -17.72 26.79
CA ILE A 35 -37.95 -17.79 26.68
C ILE A 35 -38.37 -18.82 25.63
N ALA A 36 -37.71 -18.84 24.46
CA ALA A 36 -37.99 -19.81 23.41
C ALA A 36 -37.75 -21.26 23.90
N SER A 37 -36.66 -21.50 24.63
CA SER A 37 -36.38 -22.82 25.24
C SER A 37 -37.46 -23.25 26.22
N MET A 38 -37.89 -22.34 27.10
CA MET A 38 -38.98 -22.61 28.05
C MET A 38 -40.33 -22.87 27.35
N ALA A 39 -40.62 -22.16 26.24
CA ALA A 39 -41.84 -22.36 25.47
C ALA A 39 -41.86 -23.71 24.75
N VAL A 40 -40.72 -24.20 24.26
CA VAL A 40 -40.58 -25.55 23.67
C VAL A 40 -40.70 -26.67 24.71
N ASN A 41 -40.32 -26.39 25.94
CA ASN A 41 -40.40 -27.30 27.10
C ASN A 41 -39.84 -28.71 26.83
N SER A 42 -38.77 -28.80 26.04
CA SER A 42 -38.10 -30.04 25.68
C SER A 42 -36.60 -29.78 25.47
N GLU A 43 -35.79 -30.22 26.37
CA GLU A 43 -34.33 -30.09 26.29
C GLU A 43 -33.75 -30.81 25.06
N PHE A 44 -34.40 -31.89 24.58
CA PHE A 44 -34.00 -32.63 23.40
C PHE A 44 -34.18 -31.82 22.11
N VAL A 45 -35.10 -30.87 22.10
CA VAL A 45 -35.41 -30.04 20.92
C VAL A 45 -34.65 -28.73 20.94
N LEU A 46 -34.67 -28.04 22.10
CA LEU A 46 -34.04 -26.73 22.24
C LEU A 46 -33.50 -26.53 23.67
N ALA A 47 -32.22 -26.78 23.87
CA ALA A 47 -31.55 -26.43 25.11
C ALA A 47 -31.49 -24.93 25.32
N GLY A 48 -31.63 -24.47 26.56
CA GLY A 48 -31.52 -23.07 26.93
C GLY A 48 -30.07 -22.57 26.97
N PRO A 49 -29.86 -21.26 27.01
CA PRO A 49 -28.54 -20.67 27.14
C PRO A 49 -27.83 -21.09 28.45
N LEU A 50 -28.58 -21.35 29.55
CA LEU A 50 -28.01 -21.81 30.80
C LEU A 50 -27.50 -23.26 30.68
N ASP A 51 -28.26 -24.13 30.01
CA ASP A 51 -27.89 -25.53 29.78
C ASP A 51 -26.66 -25.64 28.87
N ALA A 52 -26.63 -24.84 27.82
CA ALA A 52 -25.49 -24.72 26.90
C ALA A 52 -24.24 -24.18 27.62
N ALA A 53 -24.40 -23.20 28.51
CA ALA A 53 -23.30 -22.69 29.33
C ALA A 53 -22.78 -23.73 30.34
N ALA A 54 -23.65 -24.47 30.99
CA ALA A 54 -23.30 -25.55 31.90
C ALA A 54 -22.56 -26.69 31.17
N ALA A 55 -23.04 -27.08 29.99
CA ALA A 55 -22.37 -28.04 29.11
C ALA A 55 -20.97 -27.57 28.70
N LEU A 56 -20.83 -26.28 28.32
CA LEU A 56 -19.52 -25.70 27.96
C LEU A 56 -18.56 -25.72 29.15
N VAL A 57 -19.01 -25.34 30.37
CA VAL A 57 -18.19 -25.39 31.58
C VAL A 57 -17.74 -26.82 31.88
N ARG A 58 -18.59 -27.82 31.64
CA ARG A 58 -18.25 -29.24 31.77
C ARG A 58 -17.22 -29.71 30.74
N LEU A 59 -17.30 -29.21 29.48
CA LEU A 59 -16.40 -29.57 28.38
C LEU A 59 -15.01 -28.93 28.51
N LEU A 60 -14.93 -27.68 28.94
CA LEU A 60 -13.69 -26.90 29.00
C LEU A 60 -12.50 -27.57 29.72
N PRO A 61 -12.67 -28.30 30.90
CA PRO A 61 -11.56 -28.95 31.55
C PRO A 61 -11.13 -30.25 30.87
N SER A 62 -11.90 -30.77 29.89
CA SER A 62 -11.60 -32.06 29.26
C SER A 62 -10.44 -31.91 28.25
N GLY A 63 -9.47 -32.82 28.31
CA GLY A 63 -8.39 -32.86 27.30
C GLY A 63 -8.88 -33.20 25.89
N GLU A 64 -10.03 -33.81 25.82
CA GLU A 64 -10.68 -34.18 24.56
C GLU A 64 -11.23 -32.94 23.82
N PHE A 65 -11.80 -32.01 24.58
CA PHE A 65 -12.26 -30.72 24.04
C PHE A 65 -11.10 -29.99 23.35
N TRP A 66 -9.97 -29.80 24.00
CA TRP A 66 -8.83 -29.08 23.46
C TRP A 66 -8.14 -29.82 22.31
N ARG A 67 -8.17 -31.15 22.30
CA ARG A 67 -7.70 -31.91 21.14
C ARG A 67 -8.57 -31.68 19.89
N SER A 68 -9.89 -31.70 20.04
CA SER A 68 -10.82 -31.46 18.94
C SER A 68 -10.72 -30.03 18.43
N VAL A 69 -10.65 -29.05 19.35
CA VAL A 69 -10.41 -27.64 19.01
C VAL A 69 -9.09 -27.47 18.25
N GLY A 70 -7.99 -28.04 18.78
CA GLY A 70 -6.68 -27.97 18.12
C GLY A 70 -6.66 -28.61 16.74
N PHE A 71 -7.32 -29.75 16.58
CA PHE A 71 -7.45 -30.44 15.31
C PHE A 71 -8.13 -29.56 14.26
N SER A 72 -9.30 -29.00 14.56
CA SER A 72 -10.04 -28.14 13.63
C SER A 72 -9.33 -26.83 13.38
N LEU A 73 -8.78 -26.19 14.42
CA LEU A 73 -8.03 -24.94 14.32
C LEU A 73 -6.83 -25.06 13.38
N ILE A 74 -6.01 -26.09 13.53
CA ILE A 74 -4.82 -26.31 12.69
C ILE A 74 -5.21 -26.48 11.21
N ARG A 75 -6.30 -27.19 10.94
CA ARG A 75 -6.77 -27.39 9.55
C ARG A 75 -7.36 -26.15 8.94
N ILE A 76 -8.22 -25.45 9.67
CA ILE A 76 -8.84 -24.21 9.21
C ILE A 76 -7.78 -23.13 9.03
N ALA A 77 -6.89 -22.93 10.02
CA ALA A 77 -5.80 -21.97 9.92
C ALA A 77 -4.80 -22.33 8.80
N GLY A 78 -4.46 -23.62 8.68
CA GLY A 78 -3.60 -24.12 7.60
C GLY A 78 -4.21 -23.90 6.21
N GLY A 79 -5.51 -24.23 6.07
CA GLY A 79 -6.25 -23.97 4.82
C GLY A 79 -6.29 -22.47 4.47
N CYS A 80 -6.51 -21.60 5.45
CA CYS A 80 -6.41 -20.15 5.28
C CYS A 80 -5.00 -19.73 4.84
N ALA A 81 -3.96 -20.17 5.56
CA ALA A 81 -2.58 -19.80 5.24
C ALA A 81 -2.19 -20.21 3.82
N ILE A 82 -2.53 -21.43 3.40
CA ILE A 82 -2.30 -21.92 2.04
C ILE A 82 -3.10 -21.08 1.03
N ALA A 83 -4.36 -20.73 1.35
CA ALA A 83 -5.17 -19.90 0.47
C ALA A 83 -4.54 -18.52 0.23
N TYR A 84 -4.03 -17.85 1.27
CA TYR A 84 -3.33 -16.56 1.12
C TYR A 84 -2.02 -16.73 0.34
N LEU A 85 -1.24 -17.78 0.65
CA LEU A 85 0.03 -18.07 -0.04
C LEU A 85 -0.16 -18.32 -1.54
N LEU A 86 -1.30 -18.87 -1.95
CA LEU A 86 -1.62 -19.11 -3.36
C LEU A 86 -2.31 -17.90 -4.01
N ALA A 87 -3.29 -17.30 -3.34
CA ALA A 87 -4.13 -16.26 -3.93
C ALA A 87 -3.39 -14.93 -4.14
N VAL A 88 -2.50 -14.52 -3.20
CA VAL A 88 -1.75 -13.27 -3.32
C VAL A 88 -0.80 -13.29 -4.52
N PRO A 89 0.11 -14.27 -4.68
CA PRO A 89 0.95 -14.34 -5.88
C PRO A 89 0.15 -14.49 -7.18
N LEU A 90 -0.93 -15.28 -7.15
CA LEU A 90 -1.78 -15.48 -8.32
C LEU A 90 -2.44 -14.17 -8.78
N ALA A 91 -2.87 -13.34 -7.84
CA ALA A 91 -3.42 -12.02 -8.13
C ALA A 91 -2.35 -11.06 -8.66
N LEU A 92 -1.12 -11.08 -8.11
CA LEU A 92 0.01 -10.27 -8.61
C LEU A 92 0.37 -10.67 -10.06
N ILE A 93 0.41 -11.97 -10.36
CA ILE A 93 0.66 -12.46 -11.72
C ILE A 93 -0.46 -12.06 -12.68
N ALA A 94 -1.73 -12.19 -12.24
CA ALA A 94 -2.88 -11.81 -13.04
C ALA A 94 -2.94 -10.30 -13.32
N ALA A 95 -2.48 -9.46 -12.38
CA ALA A 95 -2.36 -8.02 -12.59
C ALA A 95 -1.25 -7.66 -13.60
N ALA A 96 -0.14 -8.42 -13.57
CA ALA A 96 0.97 -8.21 -14.51
C ALA A 96 0.67 -8.73 -15.94
N LEU A 97 -0.18 -9.77 -16.06
CA LEU A 97 -0.45 -10.47 -17.32
C LEU A 97 -1.97 -10.50 -17.61
N PRO A 98 -2.50 -9.60 -18.46
CA PRO A 98 -3.94 -9.51 -18.76
C PRO A 98 -4.56 -10.81 -19.26
N ALA A 99 -3.80 -11.63 -20.02
CA ALA A 99 -4.25 -12.94 -20.48
C ALA A 99 -4.55 -13.90 -19.32
N ILE A 100 -3.69 -13.91 -18.28
CA ILE A 100 -3.91 -14.74 -17.08
C ILE A 100 -5.11 -14.23 -16.29
N ARG A 101 -5.25 -12.91 -16.17
CA ARG A 101 -6.42 -12.30 -15.54
C ARG A 101 -7.73 -12.73 -16.20
N THR A 102 -7.78 -12.64 -17.53
CA THR A 102 -8.96 -13.05 -18.32
C THR A 102 -9.26 -14.53 -18.17
N LEU A 103 -8.24 -15.37 -18.10
CA LEU A 103 -8.39 -16.83 -17.90
C LEU A 103 -8.89 -17.17 -16.49
N LEU A 104 -8.36 -16.53 -15.46
CA LEU A 104 -8.67 -16.86 -14.07
C LEU A 104 -9.98 -16.26 -13.57
N GLN A 105 -10.42 -15.13 -14.11
CA GLN A 105 -11.61 -14.42 -13.64
C GLN A 105 -12.88 -15.29 -13.64
N PRO A 106 -13.25 -16.04 -14.72
CA PRO A 106 -14.42 -16.91 -14.70
C PRO A 106 -14.27 -18.06 -13.70
N ALA A 107 -13.09 -18.66 -13.58
CA ALA A 107 -12.83 -19.74 -12.63
C ALA A 107 -13.00 -19.28 -11.18
N MET A 108 -12.40 -18.15 -10.81
CA MET A 108 -12.53 -17.56 -9.46
C MET A 108 -13.99 -17.18 -9.15
N SER A 109 -14.72 -16.66 -10.13
CA SER A 109 -16.14 -16.32 -9.98
C SER A 109 -17.01 -17.56 -9.79
N ALA A 110 -16.73 -18.64 -10.53
CA ALA A 110 -17.42 -19.92 -10.39
C ALA A 110 -17.19 -20.53 -9.00
N ILE A 111 -15.93 -20.59 -8.54
CA ILE A 111 -15.59 -21.11 -7.20
C ILE A 111 -16.30 -20.28 -6.11
N LYS A 112 -16.29 -18.95 -6.23
CA LYS A 112 -16.97 -18.04 -5.29
C LYS A 112 -18.48 -18.26 -5.23
N GLY A 113 -19.10 -18.57 -6.36
CA GLY A 113 -20.55 -18.78 -6.47
C GLY A 113 -21.01 -20.20 -6.10
N THR A 114 -20.10 -21.18 -6.01
CA THR A 114 -20.46 -22.57 -5.75
C THR A 114 -20.74 -22.80 -4.26
N PRO A 115 -21.88 -23.40 -3.89
CA PRO A 115 -22.18 -23.74 -2.50
C PRO A 115 -21.16 -24.76 -1.96
N ILE A 116 -20.54 -24.43 -0.82
CA ILE A 116 -19.49 -25.25 -0.19
C ILE A 116 -19.98 -26.66 0.12
N ALA A 117 -21.21 -26.83 0.59
CA ALA A 117 -21.78 -28.12 0.92
C ALA A 117 -21.77 -29.10 -0.26
N CYS A 118 -22.10 -28.62 -1.48
CA CYS A 118 -22.05 -29.43 -2.69
C CYS A 118 -20.62 -29.81 -3.06
N THR A 119 -19.71 -28.86 -2.93
CA THR A 119 -18.29 -29.06 -3.26
C THR A 119 -17.64 -30.07 -2.31
N VAL A 120 -17.95 -30.00 -1.00
CA VAL A 120 -17.41 -30.91 0.01
C VAL A 120 -17.72 -32.36 -0.29
N VAL A 121 -18.96 -32.68 -0.74
CA VAL A 121 -19.34 -34.05 -1.09
C VAL A 121 -18.46 -34.61 -2.23
N ALA A 122 -18.21 -33.80 -3.26
CA ALA A 122 -17.32 -34.20 -4.35
C ALA A 122 -15.86 -34.32 -3.87
N LEU A 123 -15.38 -33.43 -3.05
CA LEU A 123 -14.02 -33.45 -2.50
C LEU A 123 -13.76 -34.66 -1.59
N LEU A 124 -14.78 -35.14 -0.87
CA LEU A 124 -14.66 -36.36 -0.06
C LEU A 124 -14.29 -37.58 -0.87
N ILE A 125 -14.80 -37.68 -2.10
CA ILE A 125 -14.48 -38.80 -3.01
C ILE A 125 -12.99 -38.78 -3.39
N TRP A 126 -12.42 -37.60 -3.61
CA TRP A 126 -11.04 -37.45 -4.10
C TRP A 126 -10.00 -37.41 -3.00
N PHE A 127 -10.30 -36.75 -1.88
CA PHE A 127 -9.31 -36.43 -0.84
C PHE A 127 -9.59 -37.08 0.52
N GLY A 128 -10.74 -37.79 0.64
CA GLY A 128 -11.13 -38.40 1.91
C GLY A 128 -11.51 -37.36 2.99
N SER A 129 -11.88 -37.84 4.17
CA SER A 129 -12.41 -36.97 5.24
C SER A 129 -11.33 -36.20 6.01
N ARG A 130 -10.11 -36.73 6.13
CA ARG A 130 -9.09 -36.22 7.07
C ARG A 130 -8.69 -34.74 6.83
N ASN A 131 -8.57 -34.30 5.58
CA ASN A 131 -8.13 -32.96 5.23
C ASN A 131 -9.24 -32.10 4.59
N ILE A 132 -10.46 -32.58 4.64
CA ILE A 132 -11.58 -31.96 3.93
C ILE A 132 -11.82 -30.50 4.37
N SER A 133 -11.69 -30.19 5.67
CA SER A 133 -11.87 -28.84 6.19
C SER A 133 -10.83 -27.87 5.63
N ALA A 134 -9.55 -28.27 5.54
CA ALA A 134 -8.50 -27.42 4.99
C ALA A 134 -8.74 -27.10 3.50
N ILE A 135 -9.17 -28.10 2.70
CA ILE A 135 -9.45 -27.92 1.27
C ILE A 135 -10.69 -27.04 1.06
N ALA A 136 -11.75 -27.29 1.82
CA ALA A 136 -12.98 -26.49 1.76
C ALA A 136 -12.72 -25.03 2.13
N VAL A 137 -11.91 -24.79 3.16
CA VAL A 137 -11.45 -23.44 3.55
C VAL A 137 -10.63 -22.81 2.43
N GLY A 138 -9.70 -23.55 1.82
CA GLY A 138 -8.91 -23.06 0.69
C GLY A 138 -9.81 -22.55 -0.44
N LEU A 139 -10.78 -23.35 -0.87
CA LEU A 139 -11.73 -22.97 -1.93
C LEU A 139 -12.59 -21.76 -1.55
N ALA A 140 -13.00 -21.64 -0.27
CA ALA A 140 -13.79 -20.52 0.19
C ALA A 140 -13.01 -19.20 0.24
N VAL A 141 -11.71 -19.26 0.59
CA VAL A 141 -10.89 -18.09 0.88
C VAL A 141 -10.17 -17.56 -0.36
N ILE A 142 -9.65 -18.45 -1.23
CA ILE A 142 -8.86 -18.09 -2.42
C ILE A 142 -9.53 -17.00 -3.28
N PRO A 143 -10.79 -17.11 -3.72
CA PRO A 143 -11.38 -16.10 -4.58
C PRO A 143 -11.51 -14.73 -3.91
N GLY A 144 -11.87 -14.69 -2.63
CA GLY A 144 -12.03 -13.45 -1.89
C GLY A 144 -10.70 -12.69 -1.72
N VAL A 145 -9.62 -13.41 -1.38
CA VAL A 145 -8.28 -12.84 -1.29
C VAL A 145 -7.78 -12.39 -2.67
N TYR A 146 -7.95 -13.22 -3.70
CA TYR A 146 -7.57 -12.91 -5.08
C TYR A 146 -8.21 -11.60 -5.57
N PHE A 147 -9.52 -11.46 -5.46
CA PHE A 147 -10.21 -10.24 -5.87
C PHE A 147 -9.86 -9.03 -5.00
N GLY A 148 -9.66 -9.23 -3.69
CA GLY A 148 -9.22 -8.17 -2.80
C GLY A 148 -7.86 -7.60 -3.20
N VAL A 149 -6.88 -8.46 -3.50
CA VAL A 149 -5.55 -8.05 -3.97
C VAL A 149 -5.64 -7.35 -5.33
N LEU A 150 -6.39 -7.92 -6.30
CA LEU A 150 -6.57 -7.28 -7.62
C LEU A 150 -7.17 -5.88 -7.49
N GLN A 151 -8.19 -5.73 -6.66
CA GLN A 151 -8.82 -4.44 -6.43
C GLN A 151 -7.82 -3.42 -5.87
N GLY A 152 -6.97 -3.83 -4.93
CA GLY A 152 -5.91 -2.99 -4.39
C GLY A 152 -4.88 -2.57 -5.44
N LEU A 153 -4.51 -3.48 -6.35
CA LEU A 153 -3.60 -3.18 -7.46
C LEU A 153 -4.22 -2.24 -8.50
N ASP A 154 -5.50 -2.43 -8.82
CA ASP A 154 -6.23 -1.59 -9.77
C ASP A 154 -6.45 -0.16 -9.24
N GLN A 155 -6.51 0.00 -7.91
CA GLN A 155 -6.69 1.30 -7.23
C GLN A 155 -5.35 1.91 -6.74
N ALA A 156 -4.22 1.25 -7.03
CA ALA A 156 -2.92 1.78 -6.64
C ALA A 156 -2.64 3.13 -7.32
N ASP A 157 -2.16 4.11 -6.54
CA ASP A 157 -1.88 5.45 -7.05
C ASP A 157 -0.78 5.40 -8.14
N PRO A 158 -1.10 5.79 -9.40
CA PRO A 158 -0.12 5.83 -10.49
C PRO A 158 1.04 6.79 -10.19
N ARG A 159 0.83 7.83 -9.39
CA ARG A 159 1.87 8.81 -9.02
C ARG A 159 3.01 8.16 -8.24
N MET A 160 2.67 7.23 -7.34
CA MET A 160 3.67 6.45 -6.63
C MET A 160 4.40 5.47 -7.57
N CYS A 161 3.73 5.00 -8.64
CA CYS A 161 4.39 4.20 -9.67
C CYS A 161 5.51 4.98 -10.37
N ASP A 162 5.19 6.20 -10.80
CA ASP A 162 6.13 7.09 -11.47
C ASP A 162 7.32 7.42 -10.56
N LEU A 163 7.05 7.71 -9.26
CA LEU A 163 8.10 7.96 -8.28
C LEU A 163 9.14 6.83 -8.26
N PHE A 164 8.68 5.60 -7.98
CA PHE A 164 9.60 4.45 -7.86
C PHE A 164 10.27 4.06 -9.19
N ARG A 165 9.65 4.44 -10.34
CA ARG A 165 10.23 4.26 -11.67
C ARG A 165 11.33 5.27 -11.93
N THR A 166 11.06 6.56 -11.70
CA THR A 166 12.02 7.66 -11.91
C THR A 166 13.30 7.47 -11.11
N PHE A 167 13.16 7.01 -9.85
CA PHE A 167 14.31 6.74 -8.99
C PHE A 167 14.93 5.34 -9.19
N ASN A 168 14.54 4.58 -10.20
CA ASN A 168 15.05 3.22 -10.48
C ASN A 168 15.07 2.31 -9.24
N ALA A 169 14.04 2.40 -8.38
CA ALA A 169 13.98 1.61 -7.16
C ALA A 169 14.00 0.10 -7.46
N PRO A 170 14.78 -0.72 -6.73
CA PRO A 170 14.85 -2.16 -6.92
C PRO A 170 13.48 -2.84 -6.79
N ALA A 171 13.29 -3.97 -7.48
CA ALA A 171 12.02 -4.71 -7.47
C ALA A 171 11.51 -5.07 -6.06
N PRO A 172 12.35 -5.55 -5.10
CA PRO A 172 11.89 -5.80 -3.73
C PRO A 172 11.40 -4.54 -3.02
N VAL A 173 12.07 -3.40 -3.21
CA VAL A 173 11.67 -2.12 -2.63
C VAL A 173 10.32 -1.68 -3.20
N ARG A 174 10.13 -1.78 -4.52
CA ARG A 174 8.84 -1.49 -5.17
C ARG A 174 7.72 -2.37 -4.64
N LEU A 175 7.97 -3.68 -4.46
CA LEU A 175 6.97 -4.60 -3.94
C LEU A 175 6.60 -4.27 -2.49
N LEU A 176 7.58 -4.04 -1.63
CA LEU A 176 7.40 -3.92 -0.17
C LEU A 176 6.98 -2.52 0.27
N ALA A 177 7.48 -1.47 -0.38
CA ALA A 177 7.23 -0.08 0.03
C ALA A 177 6.12 0.60 -0.78
N ARG A 178 5.75 0.07 -1.94
CA ARG A 178 4.70 0.61 -2.80
C ARG A 178 3.52 -0.34 -2.96
N THR A 179 3.79 -1.57 -3.47
CA THR A 179 2.71 -2.50 -3.88
C THR A 179 2.00 -3.08 -2.66
N TRP A 180 2.74 -3.52 -1.66
CA TRP A 180 2.15 -4.10 -0.45
C TRP A 180 1.25 -3.10 0.30
N PRO A 181 1.67 -1.85 0.58
CA PRO A 181 0.80 -0.85 1.19
C PRO A 181 -0.46 -0.54 0.38
N ALA A 182 -0.34 -0.48 -0.95
CA ALA A 182 -1.47 -0.19 -1.82
C ALA A 182 -2.55 -1.29 -1.77
N ILE A 183 -2.16 -2.57 -1.66
CA ILE A 183 -3.09 -3.69 -1.59
C ILE A 183 -3.63 -3.94 -0.18
N LEU A 184 -2.89 -3.56 0.87
CA LEU A 184 -3.20 -3.94 2.25
C LEU A 184 -4.59 -3.50 2.73
N PRO A 185 -5.10 -2.28 2.49
CA PRO A 185 -6.44 -1.88 2.91
C PRO A 185 -7.54 -2.75 2.27
N TYR A 186 -7.39 -3.07 0.99
CA TYR A 186 -8.33 -3.90 0.24
C TYR A 186 -8.25 -5.37 0.65
N LEU A 187 -7.05 -5.88 0.85
CA LEU A 187 -6.81 -7.21 1.37
C LEU A 187 -7.39 -7.36 2.78
N ARG A 188 -7.21 -6.35 3.64
CA ARG A 188 -7.79 -6.31 4.98
C ARG A 188 -9.32 -6.34 4.96
N ALA A 189 -9.94 -5.52 4.11
CA ALA A 189 -11.39 -5.50 3.94
C ALA A 189 -11.93 -6.86 3.43
N ALA A 190 -11.27 -7.45 2.43
CA ALA A 190 -11.59 -8.79 1.94
C ALA A 190 -11.41 -9.83 3.06
N SER A 191 -10.33 -9.75 3.85
CA SER A 191 -10.01 -10.66 4.94
C SER A 191 -11.09 -10.69 6.03
N GLN A 192 -11.69 -9.55 6.39
CA GLN A 192 -12.81 -9.52 7.33
C GLN A 192 -13.96 -10.43 6.92
N SER A 193 -14.27 -10.49 5.62
CA SER A 193 -15.33 -11.35 5.10
C SER A 193 -14.89 -12.81 5.02
N VAL A 194 -13.71 -13.09 4.46
CA VAL A 194 -13.30 -14.47 4.16
C VAL A 194 -12.84 -15.24 5.40
N LEU A 195 -12.29 -14.58 6.43
CA LEU A 195 -11.88 -15.23 7.67
C LEU A 195 -13.10 -15.77 8.46
N GLY A 196 -14.17 -14.99 8.55
CA GLY A 196 -15.42 -15.47 9.13
C GLY A 196 -16.05 -16.61 8.32
N MET A 197 -15.97 -16.54 6.97
CA MET A 197 -16.45 -17.58 6.08
C MET A 197 -15.61 -18.87 6.18
N SER A 198 -14.30 -18.77 6.44
CA SER A 198 -13.42 -19.92 6.56
C SER A 198 -13.84 -20.90 7.67
N TRP A 199 -14.26 -20.38 8.81
CA TRP A 199 -14.77 -21.21 9.92
C TRP A 199 -16.10 -21.89 9.55
N LYS A 200 -17.01 -21.16 8.90
CA LYS A 200 -18.28 -21.73 8.41
C LYS A 200 -18.02 -22.87 7.43
N ALA A 201 -17.10 -22.64 6.47
CA ALA A 201 -16.72 -23.63 5.47
C ALA A 201 -16.04 -24.86 6.08
N GLY A 202 -15.08 -24.62 6.99
CA GLY A 202 -14.31 -25.67 7.63
C GLY A 202 -15.18 -26.58 8.51
N ILE A 203 -16.00 -26.00 9.39
CA ILE A 203 -16.89 -26.77 10.26
C ILE A 203 -17.99 -27.47 9.45
N ALA A 204 -18.56 -26.82 8.41
CA ALA A 204 -19.51 -27.47 7.54
C ALA A 204 -18.90 -28.69 6.83
N ALA A 205 -17.66 -28.58 6.37
CA ALA A 205 -16.93 -29.69 5.78
C ALA A 205 -16.65 -30.83 6.79
N GLU A 206 -16.33 -30.49 8.03
CA GLU A 206 -16.15 -31.49 9.11
C GLU A 206 -17.48 -32.17 9.49
N LEU A 207 -18.60 -31.44 9.50
CA LEU A 207 -19.92 -32.01 9.75
C LEU A 207 -20.36 -33.02 8.67
N ILE A 208 -20.00 -32.76 7.41
CA ILE A 208 -20.32 -33.64 6.28
C ILE A 208 -19.34 -34.83 6.19
N GLY A 209 -18.05 -34.56 6.37
CA GLY A 209 -16.98 -35.55 6.25
C GLY A 209 -16.67 -36.34 7.52
N VAL A 210 -17.14 -35.89 8.66
CA VAL A 210 -16.97 -36.47 9.99
C VAL A 210 -15.54 -37.00 10.26
N PRO A 211 -14.50 -36.14 10.09
CA PRO A 211 -13.13 -36.58 10.36
C PRO A 211 -12.91 -36.79 11.86
N THR A 212 -12.40 -37.99 12.23
CA THR A 212 -12.19 -38.38 13.61
C THR A 212 -11.34 -37.37 14.39
N GLY A 213 -11.83 -36.96 15.55
CA GLY A 213 -11.18 -36.00 16.46
C GLY A 213 -11.46 -34.53 16.13
N SER A 214 -12.34 -34.23 15.17
CA SER A 214 -12.71 -32.84 14.81
C SER A 214 -13.84 -32.28 15.68
N VAL A 215 -13.99 -30.98 15.70
CA VAL A 215 -15.14 -30.27 16.29
C VAL A 215 -16.42 -30.65 15.55
N GLY A 216 -16.37 -30.77 14.21
CA GLY A 216 -17.49 -31.20 13.40
C GLY A 216 -17.98 -32.60 13.74
N GLU A 217 -17.09 -33.54 14.05
CA GLU A 217 -17.46 -34.88 14.57
C GLU A 217 -18.21 -34.77 15.90
N ARG A 218 -17.74 -33.93 16.84
CA ARG A 218 -18.38 -33.74 18.13
C ARG A 218 -19.79 -33.17 18.03
N ILE A 219 -19.96 -32.17 17.17
CA ILE A 219 -21.28 -31.61 16.89
C ILE A 219 -22.19 -32.66 16.22
N TYR A 220 -21.65 -33.51 15.35
CA TYR A 220 -22.39 -34.57 14.71
C TYR A 220 -22.82 -35.66 15.71
N GLN A 221 -21.94 -36.06 16.66
CA GLN A 221 -22.25 -36.98 17.72
C GLN A 221 -23.32 -36.45 18.67
N ALA A 222 -23.20 -35.18 19.11
CA ALA A 222 -24.20 -34.53 19.94
C ALA A 222 -25.59 -34.49 19.28
N LYS A 223 -25.61 -34.25 17.93
CA LYS A 223 -26.84 -34.35 17.13
C LYS A 223 -27.44 -35.74 17.13
N LEU A 224 -26.64 -36.81 16.96
CA LEU A 224 -27.13 -38.19 16.92
C LEU A 224 -27.67 -38.66 18.29
N LEU A 225 -27.04 -38.20 19.37
CA LEU A 225 -27.43 -38.53 20.74
C LEU A 225 -28.56 -37.64 21.29
N LEU A 226 -28.99 -36.62 20.48
CA LEU A 226 -29.96 -35.62 20.92
C LEU A 226 -29.51 -34.77 22.12
N GLU A 227 -28.21 -34.66 22.33
CA GLU A 227 -27.59 -33.82 23.38
C GLU A 227 -27.50 -32.38 22.91
N THR A 228 -28.64 -31.69 22.85
CA THR A 228 -28.71 -30.32 22.29
C THR A 228 -27.92 -29.28 23.11
N ALA A 229 -27.78 -29.49 24.44
CA ALA A 229 -26.94 -28.65 25.28
C ALA A 229 -25.47 -28.71 24.84
N ASP A 230 -24.93 -29.89 24.55
CA ASP A 230 -23.58 -30.09 24.06
C ASP A 230 -23.40 -29.56 22.63
N LEU A 231 -24.42 -29.73 21.76
CA LEU A 231 -24.42 -29.15 20.42
C LEU A 231 -24.27 -27.63 20.46
N PHE A 232 -25.05 -26.95 21.33
CA PHE A 232 -24.95 -25.50 21.50
C PHE A 232 -23.65 -25.09 22.19
N ALA A 233 -23.13 -25.87 23.15
CA ALA A 233 -21.82 -25.62 23.78
C ALA A 233 -20.69 -25.62 22.77
N TRP A 234 -20.62 -26.63 21.88
CA TRP A 234 -19.65 -26.68 20.76
C TRP A 234 -19.84 -25.53 19.76
N THR A 235 -21.10 -25.16 19.48
CA THR A 235 -21.40 -24.03 18.58
C THR A 235 -20.87 -22.71 19.18
N ILE A 236 -21.10 -22.46 20.48
CA ILE A 236 -20.56 -21.30 21.17
C ILE A 236 -19.03 -21.29 21.14
N ALA A 237 -18.39 -22.43 21.36
CA ALA A 237 -16.94 -22.56 21.28
C ALA A 237 -16.42 -22.22 19.88
N VAL A 238 -17.07 -22.72 18.81
CA VAL A 238 -16.71 -22.40 17.41
C VAL A 238 -16.85 -20.92 17.13
N VAL A 239 -17.93 -20.28 17.56
CA VAL A 239 -18.14 -18.83 17.36
C VAL A 239 -17.07 -18.01 18.08
N ALA A 240 -16.73 -18.36 19.31
CA ALA A 240 -15.68 -17.70 20.09
C ALA A 240 -14.29 -17.86 19.44
N LEU A 241 -13.98 -19.07 18.97
CA LEU A 241 -12.72 -19.36 18.26
C LEU A 241 -12.63 -18.63 16.91
N ALA A 242 -13.72 -18.60 16.15
CA ALA A 242 -13.78 -17.89 14.87
C ALA A 242 -13.54 -16.38 15.07
N TRP A 243 -14.18 -15.79 16.08
CA TRP A 243 -14.00 -14.39 16.42
C TRP A 243 -12.56 -14.08 16.88
N LEU A 244 -11.98 -14.94 17.72
CA LEU A 244 -10.60 -14.78 18.17
C LEU A 244 -9.61 -14.92 17.02
N PHE A 245 -9.80 -15.93 16.17
CA PHE A 245 -8.97 -16.17 14.99
C PHE A 245 -9.01 -14.99 14.01
N GLU A 246 -10.21 -14.49 13.70
CA GLU A 246 -10.36 -13.31 12.82
C GLU A 246 -9.60 -12.10 13.39
N ARG A 247 -9.76 -11.82 14.70
CA ARG A 247 -9.05 -10.71 15.34
C ARG A 247 -7.53 -10.85 15.29
N LEU A 248 -7.04 -12.05 15.57
CA LEU A 248 -5.60 -12.33 15.56
C LEU A 248 -5.04 -12.25 14.14
N ALA A 249 -5.75 -12.82 13.16
CA ALA A 249 -5.33 -12.79 11.76
C ALA A 249 -5.32 -11.37 11.19
N LEU A 250 -6.33 -10.55 11.48
CA LEU A 250 -6.36 -9.14 11.05
C LEU A 250 -5.24 -8.32 11.71
N ARG A 251 -4.97 -8.53 13.01
CA ARG A 251 -3.83 -7.87 13.66
C ARG A 251 -2.49 -8.29 13.07
N ALA A 252 -2.33 -9.58 12.77
CA ALA A 252 -1.14 -10.08 12.10
C ALA A 252 -0.98 -9.44 10.72
N LEU A 253 -2.07 -9.29 9.96
CA LEU A 253 -2.06 -8.63 8.68
C LEU A 253 -1.70 -7.14 8.81
N ASP A 254 -2.30 -6.41 9.74
CA ASP A 254 -1.98 -5.00 10.00
C ASP A 254 -0.50 -4.81 10.40
N ALA A 255 0.09 -5.76 11.14
CA ALA A 255 1.50 -5.74 11.53
C ALA A 255 2.47 -5.97 10.34
N THR A 256 1.99 -6.45 9.20
CA THR A 256 2.85 -6.67 8.02
C THR A 256 3.34 -5.37 7.41
N TRP A 257 2.60 -4.27 7.54
CA TRP A 257 2.97 -2.98 6.97
C TRP A 257 4.29 -2.43 7.53
N PRO A 258 4.43 -2.18 8.83
CA PRO A 258 5.69 -1.68 9.38
C PRO A 258 6.85 -2.67 9.18
N ALA A 259 6.55 -3.97 9.11
CA ALA A 259 7.54 -5.00 8.82
C ALA A 259 8.03 -4.92 7.37
N SER A 260 7.13 -4.77 6.39
CA SER A 260 7.49 -4.67 4.96
C SER A 260 8.34 -3.43 4.67
N ALA A 261 7.98 -2.28 5.27
CA ALA A 261 8.73 -1.04 5.14
C ALA A 261 10.17 -1.16 5.68
N LYS A 262 10.33 -1.70 6.91
CA LYS A 262 11.64 -1.96 7.49
C LYS A 262 12.47 -2.96 6.67
N PHE A 263 11.83 -3.94 6.08
CA PHE A 263 12.48 -4.94 5.24
C PHE A 263 12.91 -4.33 3.90
N ALA A 264 12.09 -3.46 3.30
CA ALA A 264 12.46 -2.69 2.11
C ALA A 264 13.75 -1.87 2.33
N LEU A 265 13.84 -1.18 3.48
CA LEU A 265 15.04 -0.42 3.87
C LEU A 265 16.29 -1.32 4.05
N ARG A 266 16.09 -2.57 4.54
CA ARG A 266 17.20 -3.52 4.63
C ARG A 266 17.72 -3.96 3.25
N PHE A 267 16.85 -4.21 2.29
CA PHE A 267 17.26 -4.53 0.92
C PHE A 267 18.07 -3.41 0.28
N ARG A 268 17.72 -2.16 0.55
CA ARG A 268 18.46 -1.01 0.05
C ARG A 268 19.87 -0.92 0.63
N ARG A 269 20.04 -1.27 1.90
CA ARG A 269 21.35 -1.27 2.59
C ARG A 269 22.29 -2.40 2.14
N HIS A 270 21.77 -3.44 1.46
CA HIS A 270 22.52 -4.61 1.00
C HIS A 270 22.74 -4.61 -0.52
N GLU A 271 22.56 -3.48 -1.20
CA GLU A 271 23.06 -3.38 -2.57
C GLU A 271 24.59 -3.59 -2.53
N PRO A 272 25.14 -4.49 -3.40
CA PRO A 272 26.56 -4.84 -3.37
C PRO A 272 27.39 -3.58 -3.51
N GLU A 273 28.40 -3.43 -2.65
CA GLU A 273 29.49 -2.46 -2.83
C GLU A 273 30.06 -2.65 -4.24
N GLY A 274 29.74 -1.76 -5.16
CA GLY A 274 30.12 -1.88 -6.56
C GLY A 274 29.01 -1.60 -7.57
N ALA A 275 27.76 -1.34 -7.13
CA ALA A 275 26.83 -0.62 -8.00
C ALA A 275 27.52 0.68 -8.43
N PRO A 276 27.57 1.00 -9.73
CA PRO A 276 28.29 2.17 -10.19
C PRO A 276 27.70 3.39 -9.48
N VAL A 277 28.47 3.92 -8.51
CA VAL A 277 28.19 5.23 -7.95
C VAL A 277 28.36 6.18 -9.12
N ILE A 278 27.23 6.70 -9.58
CA ILE A 278 27.20 7.66 -10.66
C ILE A 278 27.80 8.94 -10.08
N LYS A 279 29.14 9.03 -10.14
CA LYS A 279 29.85 10.30 -9.91
C LYS A 279 29.88 10.98 -11.27
N PRO A 280 29.20 12.11 -11.46
CA PRO A 280 29.39 12.92 -12.65
C PRO A 280 30.88 13.21 -12.77
N SER A 281 31.50 12.83 -13.88
CA SER A 281 32.93 13.10 -14.10
C SER A 281 33.05 14.50 -14.70
N ILE A 282 33.66 15.41 -13.96
CA ILE A 282 33.98 16.78 -14.39
C ILE A 282 34.81 16.84 -15.70
N ALA A 283 35.43 15.70 -16.10
CA ALA A 283 36.38 15.65 -17.21
C ALA A 283 35.72 15.79 -18.61
N ASN A 284 34.40 15.67 -18.74
CA ASN A 284 33.77 15.68 -20.06
C ASN A 284 32.76 16.84 -20.17
N LYS A 285 33.11 17.87 -20.95
CA LYS A 285 32.24 19.01 -21.29
C LYS A 285 31.03 18.62 -22.17
N ALA A 286 30.80 17.31 -22.42
CA ALA A 286 29.66 16.83 -23.18
C ALA A 286 28.34 17.06 -22.43
N PRO A 287 27.25 17.40 -23.13
CA PRO A 287 25.97 17.57 -22.50
C PRO A 287 25.46 16.24 -21.93
N ILE A 288 24.89 16.29 -20.71
CA ILE A 288 24.21 15.17 -20.04
C ILE A 288 22.92 14.83 -20.77
N LEU A 289 22.22 15.87 -21.24
CA LEU A 289 20.95 15.77 -21.95
C LEU A 289 20.86 16.82 -23.04
N THR A 290 20.46 16.41 -24.25
CA THR A 290 20.17 17.32 -25.35
C THR A 290 18.74 17.07 -25.85
N ALA A 291 17.92 18.07 -25.80
CA ALA A 291 16.59 18.08 -26.41
C ALA A 291 16.66 18.76 -27.79
N SER A 292 16.21 18.09 -28.87
CA SER A 292 16.23 18.60 -30.23
C SER A 292 14.81 18.59 -30.78
N ASN A 293 14.30 19.80 -31.14
CA ASN A 293 12.94 20.02 -31.66
C ASN A 293 11.87 19.28 -30.83
N LEU A 294 12.03 19.25 -29.52
CA LEU A 294 11.19 18.51 -28.59
C LEU A 294 9.81 19.17 -28.47
N VAL A 295 8.76 18.43 -28.80
CA VAL A 295 7.36 18.84 -28.62
C VAL A 295 6.75 17.96 -27.55
N CYS A 296 6.33 18.56 -26.45
CA CYS A 296 5.68 17.87 -25.33
C CYS A 296 4.16 17.90 -25.46
N GLY A 297 3.48 16.87 -24.95
CA GLY A 297 2.04 16.79 -24.99
C GLY A 297 1.49 15.54 -24.30
N HIS A 298 0.16 15.40 -24.37
CA HIS A 298 -0.54 14.23 -23.81
C HIS A 298 -1.34 13.54 -24.92
N ASN A 299 -1.31 12.21 -24.98
CA ASN A 299 -2.07 11.40 -25.94
C ASN A 299 -1.87 11.85 -27.41
N GLY A 300 -0.65 12.26 -27.78
CA GLY A 300 -0.33 12.73 -29.14
C GLY A 300 -0.78 14.17 -29.46
N ILE A 301 -1.37 14.87 -28.48
CA ILE A 301 -1.77 16.28 -28.65
C ILE A 301 -0.66 17.17 -28.11
N ALA A 302 -0.07 18.00 -28.96
CA ALA A 302 0.97 18.94 -28.57
C ALA A 302 0.43 19.98 -27.58
N SER A 303 1.16 20.21 -26.49
CA SER A 303 0.89 21.27 -25.52
C SER A 303 1.99 22.32 -25.47
N SER A 304 3.00 22.19 -26.27
CA SER A 304 4.13 23.13 -26.34
C SER A 304 4.60 23.37 -27.80
N ASP A 305 5.27 24.47 -28.01
CA ASP A 305 6.09 24.70 -29.19
C ASP A 305 7.35 23.82 -29.14
N PRO A 306 8.07 23.62 -30.29
CA PRO A 306 9.31 22.86 -30.28
C PRO A 306 10.40 23.53 -29.45
N PHE A 307 11.02 22.78 -28.55
CA PHE A 307 12.15 23.21 -27.74
C PHE A 307 13.48 22.64 -28.24
N GLY A 308 14.54 23.41 -28.10
CA GLY A 308 15.90 22.93 -28.26
C GLY A 308 16.79 23.49 -27.15
N PHE A 309 17.37 22.61 -26.33
CA PHE A 309 18.33 22.99 -25.31
C PHE A 309 19.25 21.84 -24.95
N HIS A 310 20.33 22.13 -24.26
CA HIS A 310 21.25 21.16 -23.72
C HIS A 310 21.55 21.48 -22.25
N LEU A 311 21.77 20.41 -21.45
CA LEU A 311 22.14 20.50 -20.03
C LEU A 311 23.50 19.85 -19.84
N ARG A 312 24.41 20.50 -19.14
CA ARG A 312 25.73 20.01 -18.77
C ARG A 312 25.81 19.73 -17.27
N ALA A 313 26.82 19.02 -16.85
CA ALA A 313 27.13 18.84 -15.44
C ALA A 313 27.37 20.21 -14.78
N GLY A 314 26.70 20.43 -13.64
CA GLY A 314 26.77 21.67 -12.88
C GLY A 314 25.83 22.80 -13.34
N ASP A 315 25.11 22.68 -14.48
CA ASP A 315 24.19 23.71 -14.95
C ASP A 315 22.96 23.80 -14.02
N ILE A 316 22.51 25.02 -13.72
CA ILE A 316 21.22 25.34 -13.10
C ILE A 316 20.37 26.09 -14.11
N VAL A 317 19.35 25.44 -14.64
CA VAL A 317 18.48 25.98 -15.70
C VAL A 317 17.06 26.16 -15.16
N CYS A 318 16.46 27.33 -15.40
CA CYS A 318 15.08 27.62 -15.04
C CYS A 318 14.16 27.48 -16.23
N ILE A 319 13.04 26.77 -16.04
CA ILE A 319 11.89 26.77 -16.96
C ILE A 319 10.87 27.77 -16.41
N GLU A 320 10.67 28.86 -17.11
CA GLU A 320 9.75 29.93 -16.74
C GLU A 320 8.50 29.92 -17.60
N GLY A 321 7.35 30.25 -17.00
CA GLY A 321 6.11 30.40 -17.75
C GLY A 321 4.86 30.41 -16.86
N PRO A 322 3.70 30.84 -17.39
CA PRO A 322 2.46 30.87 -16.64
C PRO A 322 1.98 29.45 -16.27
N SER A 323 1.01 29.37 -15.33
CA SER A 323 0.34 28.11 -15.02
C SER A 323 -0.34 27.55 -16.27
N GLY A 324 -0.20 26.24 -16.49
CA GLY A 324 -0.75 25.57 -17.67
C GLY A 324 0.11 25.66 -18.94
N ALA A 325 1.26 26.35 -18.92
CA ALA A 325 2.15 26.47 -20.08
C ALA A 325 2.87 25.17 -20.50
N GLY A 326 2.70 24.05 -19.77
CA GLY A 326 3.33 22.76 -20.10
C GLY A 326 4.65 22.49 -19.40
N LYS A 327 5.06 23.28 -18.39
CA LYS A 327 6.31 23.07 -17.61
C LYS A 327 6.39 21.67 -17.01
N THR A 328 5.34 21.24 -16.29
CA THR A 328 5.24 19.89 -15.71
C THR A 328 5.28 18.80 -16.77
N THR A 329 4.63 19.02 -17.93
CA THR A 329 4.66 18.07 -19.06
C THR A 329 6.07 17.94 -19.63
N LEU A 330 6.80 19.05 -19.77
CA LEU A 330 8.21 19.03 -20.19
C LEU A 330 9.07 18.24 -19.21
N LEU A 331 8.98 18.55 -17.90
CA LEU A 331 9.74 17.80 -16.87
C LEU A 331 9.44 16.30 -16.88
N ASN A 332 8.16 15.92 -17.00
CA ASN A 332 7.75 14.50 -17.05
C ASN A 332 8.20 13.82 -18.37
N THR A 333 8.27 14.56 -19.49
CA THR A 333 8.81 14.04 -20.74
C THR A 333 10.31 13.82 -20.65
N LEU A 334 11.05 14.73 -20.01
CA LEU A 334 12.48 14.57 -19.75
C LEU A 334 12.76 13.40 -18.78
N ALA A 335 11.90 13.20 -17.79
CA ALA A 335 11.98 12.06 -16.88
C ALA A 335 11.65 10.71 -17.55
N GLY A 336 11.05 10.72 -18.74
CA GLY A 336 10.60 9.52 -19.44
C GLY A 336 9.30 8.93 -18.89
N SER A 337 8.53 9.73 -18.16
CA SER A 337 7.18 9.35 -17.68
C SER A 337 6.13 9.58 -18.76
N ILE A 338 6.39 10.48 -19.71
CA ILE A 338 5.54 10.80 -20.85
C ILE A 338 6.42 10.74 -22.12
N ASP A 339 5.93 10.09 -23.17
CA ASP A 339 6.62 10.08 -24.45
C ASP A 339 6.45 11.45 -25.16
N PRO A 340 7.49 11.96 -25.84
CA PRO A 340 7.38 13.17 -26.63
C PRO A 340 6.41 12.99 -27.81
N VAL A 341 5.69 14.07 -28.19
CA VAL A 341 4.84 14.06 -29.37
C VAL A 341 5.69 14.06 -30.64
N SER A 342 6.79 14.81 -30.63
CA SER A 342 7.80 14.81 -31.69
C SER A 342 9.14 15.32 -31.17
N GLY A 343 10.20 15.21 -31.97
CA GLY A 343 11.56 15.55 -31.60
C GLY A 343 12.26 14.39 -30.91
N SER A 344 13.43 14.67 -30.35
CA SER A 344 14.26 13.65 -29.68
C SER A 344 14.92 14.18 -28.42
N ILE A 345 15.13 13.26 -27.48
CA ILE A 345 15.92 13.49 -26.26
C ILE A 345 17.13 12.56 -26.33
N ASP A 346 18.31 13.16 -26.51
CA ASP A 346 19.57 12.43 -26.42
C ASP A 346 20.11 12.55 -24.98
N ARG A 347 20.36 11.42 -24.35
CA ARG A 347 20.85 11.31 -22.96
C ARG A 347 22.36 11.02 -22.90
N GLY A 348 23.10 11.50 -23.89
CA GLY A 348 24.55 11.37 -23.94
C GLY A 348 25.04 9.91 -23.93
N HIS A 349 26.21 9.69 -23.29
CA HIS A 349 26.82 8.37 -23.23
C HIS A 349 26.33 7.57 -22.01
N GLY A 350 25.14 6.94 -22.09
CA GLY A 350 24.66 6.00 -21.06
C GLY A 350 23.27 6.33 -20.48
N ASP A 351 22.82 5.52 -19.53
CA ASP A 351 21.60 5.76 -18.78
C ASP A 351 21.76 6.96 -17.84
N VAL A 352 21.16 8.09 -18.20
CA VAL A 352 21.11 9.27 -17.32
C VAL A 352 20.13 9.01 -16.20
N ALA A 353 20.65 8.81 -14.99
CA ALA A 353 19.81 8.70 -13.79
C ALA A 353 19.21 10.07 -13.44
N ILE A 354 17.93 10.09 -13.21
CA ILE A 354 17.14 11.28 -12.93
C ILE A 354 16.51 11.20 -11.57
N ALA A 355 16.61 12.28 -10.78
CA ALA A 355 15.83 12.49 -9.58
C ALA A 355 14.78 13.58 -9.86
N GLN A 356 13.59 13.46 -9.26
CA GLN A 356 12.51 14.43 -9.50
C GLN A 356 11.78 14.79 -8.21
N VAL A 357 11.56 16.09 -8.03
CA VAL A 357 10.54 16.65 -7.12
C VAL A 357 9.35 17.02 -7.98
N TYR A 358 8.20 16.43 -7.70
CA TYR A 358 6.98 16.64 -8.46
C TYR A 358 6.20 17.86 -7.92
N GLN A 359 5.31 18.43 -8.73
CA GLN A 359 4.43 19.51 -8.27
C GLN A 359 3.53 19.06 -7.12
N ASP A 360 2.98 17.84 -7.19
CA ASP A 360 2.28 17.18 -6.08
C ASP A 360 3.25 16.42 -5.16
N ILE A 361 2.97 16.42 -3.87
CA ILE A 361 3.81 15.72 -2.87
C ILE A 361 3.67 14.21 -3.02
N ARG A 362 4.79 13.51 -3.20
CA ARG A 362 4.87 12.06 -3.38
C ARG A 362 5.78 11.43 -2.34
N LEU A 363 5.26 11.30 -1.13
CA LEU A 363 5.92 10.62 -0.01
C LEU A 363 5.09 9.41 0.42
N VAL A 364 5.75 8.43 1.02
CA VAL A 364 5.08 7.31 1.70
C VAL A 364 4.66 7.82 3.08
N GLU A 365 3.37 8.12 3.24
CA GLU A 365 2.84 8.91 4.36
C GLU A 365 3.07 8.29 5.74
N GLU A 366 3.12 6.98 5.80
CA GLU A 366 3.32 6.22 7.03
C GLU A 366 4.79 6.08 7.46
N LEU A 367 5.72 6.37 6.56
CA LEU A 367 7.16 6.36 6.85
C LEU A 367 7.60 7.70 7.42
N SER A 368 8.65 7.67 8.24
CA SER A 368 9.31 8.89 8.74
C SER A 368 10.01 9.65 7.61
N ALA A 369 10.40 10.91 7.87
CA ALA A 369 11.17 11.69 6.90
C ALA A 369 12.49 10.99 6.54
N ILE A 370 13.20 10.49 7.56
CA ILE A 370 14.46 9.76 7.32
C ILE A 370 14.26 8.48 6.52
N ASP A 371 13.19 7.72 6.77
CA ASP A 371 12.90 6.49 6.03
C ASP A 371 12.52 6.78 4.57
N ASN A 372 11.75 7.86 4.30
CA ASN A 372 11.44 8.30 2.94
C ASN A 372 12.68 8.68 2.14
N VAL A 373 13.64 9.33 2.78
CA VAL A 373 14.94 9.64 2.16
C VAL A 373 15.73 8.36 1.91
N MET A 374 15.91 7.52 2.93
CA MET A 374 16.70 6.30 2.85
C MET A 374 16.14 5.25 1.89
N LEU A 375 14.84 5.29 1.59
CA LEU A 375 14.20 4.37 0.65
C LEU A 375 14.76 4.51 -0.78
N ILE A 376 15.23 5.70 -1.13
CA ILE A 376 15.69 6.08 -2.48
C ILE A 376 17.16 6.52 -2.49
N ALA A 377 17.74 6.78 -1.32
CA ALA A 377 19.08 7.32 -1.19
C ALA A 377 20.13 6.49 -1.95
N SER A 378 21.20 7.13 -2.39
CA SER A 378 22.41 6.47 -2.90
C SER A 378 22.95 5.45 -1.88
N ALA A 379 23.57 4.37 -2.37
CA ALA A 379 24.18 3.34 -1.51
C ALA A 379 25.26 3.90 -0.58
N ASP A 380 25.94 4.96 -1.00
CA ASP A 380 27.00 5.61 -0.23
C ASP A 380 26.49 6.52 0.88
N LEU A 381 25.21 6.93 0.82
CA LEU A 381 24.65 7.85 1.80
C LEU A 381 24.31 7.11 3.10
N SER A 382 25.03 7.41 4.17
CA SER A 382 24.72 6.86 5.49
C SER A 382 23.44 7.49 6.07
N SER A 383 22.77 6.76 6.97
CA SER A 383 21.60 7.30 7.69
C SER A 383 21.95 8.50 8.58
N VAL A 384 23.20 8.59 9.05
CA VAL A 384 23.70 9.74 9.82
C VAL A 384 23.81 10.98 8.94
N GLU A 385 24.34 10.81 7.73
CA GLU A 385 24.46 11.90 6.77
C GLU A 385 23.09 12.35 6.24
N ALA A 386 22.20 11.39 5.93
CA ALA A 386 20.83 11.70 5.54
C ALA A 386 20.09 12.50 6.64
N ARG A 387 20.32 12.17 7.92
CA ARG A 387 19.76 12.92 9.06
C ARG A 387 20.29 14.34 9.10
N LYS A 388 21.60 14.56 8.93
CA LYS A 388 22.20 15.88 8.88
C LYS A 388 21.58 16.75 7.78
N ARG A 389 21.42 16.20 6.57
CA ARG A 389 20.76 16.89 5.46
C ARG A 389 19.31 17.24 5.75
N LEU A 390 18.60 16.38 6.49
CA LEU A 390 17.24 16.68 6.95
C LEU A 390 17.22 17.78 8.02
N GLU A 391 18.18 17.81 8.94
CA GLU A 391 18.32 18.83 9.99
C GLU A 391 18.63 20.23 9.43
N GLU A 392 19.20 20.32 8.22
CA GLU A 392 19.36 21.61 7.50
C GLU A 392 18.00 22.24 7.16
N LEU A 393 16.97 21.44 6.91
CA LEU A 393 15.67 21.89 6.41
C LEU A 393 14.51 21.68 7.39
N LEU A 394 14.66 20.80 8.39
CA LEU A 394 13.59 20.39 9.29
C LEU A 394 14.02 20.45 10.74
N PRO A 395 13.12 20.76 11.67
CA PRO A 395 13.41 20.58 13.09
C PRO A 395 13.60 19.10 13.42
N SER A 396 14.48 18.79 14.38
CA SER A 396 14.92 17.42 14.69
C SER A 396 13.76 16.50 15.12
N ASP A 397 12.72 17.03 15.77
CA ASP A 397 11.53 16.32 16.21
C ASP A 397 10.61 15.88 15.04
N ALA A 398 10.75 16.51 13.86
CA ALA A 398 10.00 16.18 12.65
C ALA A 398 10.60 15.03 11.83
N ILE A 399 11.86 14.62 12.11
CA ILE A 399 12.59 13.67 11.27
C ILE A 399 12.11 12.23 11.46
N ASP A 400 11.81 11.85 12.70
CA ASP A 400 11.47 10.48 13.07
C ASP A 400 9.95 10.19 13.11
N VAL A 401 9.12 11.21 12.87
CA VAL A 401 7.66 11.03 12.82
C VAL A 401 7.19 10.72 11.39
N PRO A 402 6.07 10.00 11.21
CA PRO A 402 5.50 9.75 9.89
C PRO A 402 5.22 11.05 9.15
N VAL A 403 5.60 11.10 7.86
CA VAL A 403 5.45 12.33 7.06
C VAL A 403 3.99 12.74 6.87
N GLY A 404 3.04 11.81 7.05
CA GLY A 404 1.62 12.11 7.10
C GLY A 404 1.22 13.11 8.21
N ALA A 405 2.00 13.18 9.29
CA ALA A 405 1.79 14.14 10.39
C ALA A 405 2.46 15.52 10.16
N LEU A 406 3.30 15.65 9.14
CA LEU A 406 4.03 16.87 8.82
C LEU A 406 3.17 17.87 8.05
N SER A 407 3.49 19.17 8.19
CA SER A 407 2.88 20.23 7.37
C SER A 407 3.26 20.07 5.88
N GLY A 408 2.48 20.68 4.96
CA GLY A 408 2.78 20.65 3.53
C GLY A 408 4.18 21.17 3.19
N GLY A 409 4.60 22.27 3.82
CA GLY A 409 5.95 22.82 3.63
C GLY A 409 7.06 21.91 4.19
N GLN A 410 6.82 21.22 5.30
CA GLN A 410 7.78 20.23 5.82
C GLN A 410 7.89 19.02 4.89
N ARG A 411 6.77 18.50 4.37
CA ARG A 411 6.77 17.41 3.38
C ARG A 411 7.54 17.80 2.13
N ARG A 412 7.34 19.02 1.62
CA ARG A 412 8.08 19.54 0.44
C ARG A 412 9.59 19.55 0.68
N ARG A 413 10.03 19.93 1.87
CA ARG A 413 11.45 19.92 2.27
C ARG A 413 12.02 18.49 2.36
N VAL A 414 11.23 17.52 2.82
CA VAL A 414 11.62 16.09 2.76
C VAL A 414 11.85 15.63 1.32
N GLU A 415 10.97 16.02 0.37
CA GLU A 415 11.14 15.67 -1.05
C GLU A 415 12.41 16.27 -1.66
N LEU A 416 12.76 17.49 -1.29
CA LEU A 416 14.01 18.11 -1.73
C LEU A 416 15.22 17.32 -1.24
N VAL A 417 15.30 17.02 0.06
CA VAL A 417 16.41 16.21 0.60
C VAL A 417 16.46 14.85 -0.08
N ARG A 418 15.31 14.20 -0.29
CA ARG A 418 15.22 12.90 -0.96
C ARG A 418 15.76 12.94 -2.39
N ALA A 419 15.45 13.99 -3.17
CA ALA A 419 15.92 14.13 -4.54
C ALA A 419 17.45 14.27 -4.61
N PHE A 420 18.04 15.03 -3.71
CA PHE A 420 19.49 15.20 -3.64
C PHE A 420 20.22 14.07 -2.89
N ALA A 421 19.51 13.22 -2.16
CA ALA A 421 20.05 12.00 -1.57
C ALA A 421 20.16 10.85 -2.57
N ALA A 422 19.39 10.88 -3.66
CA ALA A 422 19.42 9.87 -4.70
C ALA A 422 20.68 9.98 -5.57
N SER A 423 21.13 8.84 -6.13
CA SER A 423 22.17 8.83 -7.16
C SER A 423 21.59 9.28 -8.49
N SER A 424 21.95 10.49 -8.95
CA SER A 424 21.42 11.07 -10.18
C SER A 424 22.43 11.98 -10.87
N HIS A 425 22.29 12.12 -12.21
CA HIS A 425 23.05 13.09 -13.02
C HIS A 425 22.23 14.39 -13.20
N LEU A 426 20.90 14.25 -13.19
CA LEU A 426 19.95 15.33 -13.43
C LEU A 426 18.90 15.35 -12.32
N VAL A 427 18.64 16.52 -11.77
CA VAL A 427 17.57 16.76 -10.78
C VAL A 427 16.53 17.66 -11.40
N LEU A 428 15.29 17.17 -11.49
CA LEU A 428 14.14 17.91 -12.01
C LEU A 428 13.30 18.40 -10.83
N LEU A 429 13.08 19.71 -10.75
CA LEU A 429 12.37 20.36 -9.66
C LEU A 429 11.13 21.09 -10.19
N ASP A 430 9.94 20.52 -9.95
CA ASP A 430 8.68 21.12 -10.39
C ASP A 430 8.06 21.98 -9.28
N GLU A 431 8.20 23.31 -9.42
CA GLU A 431 7.74 24.32 -8.47
C GLU A 431 8.14 24.00 -7.01
N PRO A 432 9.44 23.74 -6.73
CA PRO A 432 9.90 23.16 -5.45
C PRO A 432 9.65 24.06 -4.23
N PHE A 433 9.42 25.34 -4.42
CA PHE A 433 9.26 26.33 -3.35
C PHE A 433 7.80 26.68 -3.07
N THR A 434 6.84 26.08 -3.77
CA THR A 434 5.41 26.31 -3.55
C THR A 434 5.01 25.86 -2.14
N GLY A 435 4.37 26.78 -1.39
CA GLY A 435 3.93 26.52 -0.01
C GLY A 435 5.03 26.66 1.06
N LEU A 436 6.21 27.15 0.70
CA LEU A 436 7.27 27.51 1.64
C LEU A 436 7.18 29.00 1.99
N ASP A 437 7.42 29.34 3.26
CA ASP A 437 7.66 30.71 3.69
C ASP A 437 9.05 31.19 3.23
N ALA A 438 9.36 32.49 3.44
CA ALA A 438 10.60 33.09 2.97
C ALA A 438 11.85 32.40 3.56
N GLN A 439 11.84 32.10 4.85
CA GLN A 439 12.97 31.44 5.52
C GLN A 439 13.17 30.01 5.03
N ALA A 440 12.08 29.22 4.89
CA ALA A 440 12.17 27.86 4.39
C ALA A 440 12.61 27.82 2.93
N ARG A 441 12.25 28.84 2.12
CA ARG A 441 12.71 28.98 0.73
C ARG A 441 14.21 29.23 0.68
N GLU A 442 14.73 30.16 1.48
CA GLU A 442 16.16 30.45 1.56
C GLU A 442 16.98 29.20 1.96
N LEU A 443 16.53 28.49 3.00
CA LEU A 443 17.16 27.24 3.42
C LEU A 443 17.13 26.18 2.30
N ALA A 444 16.00 26.07 1.58
CA ALA A 444 15.88 25.11 0.47
C ALA A 444 16.80 25.46 -0.70
N GLN A 445 16.95 26.74 -1.05
CA GLN A 445 17.89 27.19 -2.09
C GLN A 445 19.35 26.94 -1.67
N THR A 446 19.70 27.23 -0.42
CA THR A 446 21.00 26.92 0.14
C THR A 446 21.32 25.43 0.08
N HIS A 447 20.32 24.57 0.43
CA HIS A 447 20.46 23.11 0.36
C HIS A 447 20.69 22.62 -1.07
N ILE A 448 19.97 23.19 -2.06
CA ILE A 448 20.18 22.86 -3.48
C ILE A 448 21.61 23.13 -3.89
N LEU A 449 22.12 24.34 -3.58
CA LEU A 449 23.51 24.73 -3.93
C LEU A 449 24.56 23.88 -3.22
N ALA A 450 24.33 23.54 -1.95
CA ALA A 450 25.28 22.74 -1.16
C ALA A 450 25.38 21.28 -1.62
N HIS A 451 24.28 20.73 -2.17
CA HIS A 451 24.18 19.31 -2.49
C HIS A 451 23.98 18.99 -3.97
N MET A 452 24.00 19.99 -4.87
CA MET A 452 23.93 19.73 -6.31
C MET A 452 25.17 19.03 -6.85
N GLU A 453 26.34 19.27 -6.25
CA GLU A 453 27.63 18.75 -6.74
C GLU A 453 27.82 19.05 -8.24
N ASP A 454 28.16 18.03 -9.06
CA ASP A 454 28.29 18.13 -10.52
C ASP A 454 26.99 17.78 -11.26
N ARG A 455 25.83 17.74 -10.59
CA ARG A 455 24.53 17.42 -11.20
C ARG A 455 23.98 18.62 -11.94
N ALA A 456 23.30 18.37 -13.06
CA ALA A 456 22.45 19.40 -13.66
C ALA A 456 21.16 19.54 -12.86
N VAL A 457 20.70 20.76 -12.67
CA VAL A 457 19.41 21.07 -11.99
C VAL A 457 18.53 21.81 -12.96
N LEU A 458 17.34 21.26 -13.23
CA LEU A 458 16.31 21.90 -14.04
C LEU A 458 15.11 22.22 -13.14
N ILE A 459 14.84 23.50 -12.94
CA ILE A 459 13.83 24.00 -12.02
C ILE A 459 12.71 24.72 -12.75
N SER A 460 11.45 24.38 -12.48
CA SER A 460 10.32 25.16 -12.98
C SER A 460 9.91 26.24 -11.98
N ALA A 461 9.62 27.44 -12.50
CA ALA A 461 9.12 28.56 -11.72
C ALA A 461 8.09 29.36 -12.53
N HIS A 462 7.31 30.19 -11.86
CA HIS A 462 6.45 31.17 -12.51
C HIS A 462 7.27 32.36 -13.04
N ASP A 463 8.28 32.78 -12.28
CA ASP A 463 9.16 33.88 -12.58
C ASP A 463 10.58 33.50 -12.08
N ALA A 464 11.53 33.48 -13.01
CA ALA A 464 12.92 33.16 -12.74
C ALA A 464 13.57 34.20 -11.79
N ALA A 465 13.14 35.46 -11.84
CA ALA A 465 13.65 36.50 -10.95
C ALA A 465 13.30 36.27 -9.48
N SER A 466 12.31 35.41 -9.20
CA SER A 466 11.95 35.02 -7.82
C SER A 466 12.92 34.01 -7.19
N LEU A 467 13.84 33.45 -7.98
CA LEU A 467 14.82 32.46 -7.53
C LEU A 467 16.13 33.15 -7.18
N ASP A 468 16.60 32.92 -5.95
CA ASP A 468 17.94 33.36 -5.52
C ASP A 468 18.95 32.24 -5.77
N LEU A 469 19.10 31.87 -7.05
CA LEU A 469 19.99 30.82 -7.55
C LEU A 469 20.80 31.36 -8.72
N PRO A 470 22.06 30.96 -8.88
CA PRO A 470 22.91 31.32 -10.01
C PRO A 470 22.44 30.56 -11.27
N LEU A 471 21.48 31.11 -12.02
CA LEU A 471 20.92 30.48 -13.20
C LEU A 471 21.88 30.63 -14.40
N ASP A 472 22.23 29.51 -15.04
CA ASP A 472 23.06 29.49 -16.27
C ASP A 472 22.22 29.77 -17.52
N ALA A 473 20.93 29.38 -17.51
CA ALA A 473 19.99 29.68 -18.61
C ALA A 473 18.54 29.72 -18.12
N ILE A 474 17.70 30.44 -18.87
CA ILE A 474 16.26 30.48 -18.69
C ILE A 474 15.57 30.02 -19.96
N ILE A 475 14.65 29.07 -19.84
CA ILE A 475 13.81 28.54 -20.92
C ILE A 475 12.39 29.06 -20.71
N SER A 476 11.90 29.95 -21.52
CA SER A 476 10.52 30.47 -21.42
C SER A 476 9.56 29.57 -22.19
N VAL A 477 8.46 29.17 -21.52
CA VAL A 477 7.41 28.28 -22.05
C VAL A 477 6.08 29.02 -22.07
N GLY A 478 5.38 28.96 -23.20
CA GLY A 478 4.00 29.48 -23.31
C GLY A 478 3.85 30.95 -23.74
N THR A 479 4.88 31.58 -24.28
CA THR A 479 4.75 32.82 -25.05
C THR A 479 4.61 32.47 -26.52
N ALA A 480 3.40 32.62 -27.08
CA ALA A 480 3.21 32.60 -28.52
C ALA A 480 4.12 33.63 -29.17
N CYS A 481 4.93 33.18 -30.14
CA CYS A 481 5.80 34.00 -31.00
C CYS A 481 6.97 34.70 -30.28
N HIS A 482 8.08 33.97 -30.08
CA HIS A 482 9.40 34.40 -30.58
C HIS A 482 10.39 33.26 -30.43
N ALA A 483 11.14 33.03 -31.50
CA ALA A 483 12.19 32.00 -31.58
C ALA A 483 13.10 32.01 -30.34
N GLY A 484 13.26 30.83 -29.70
CA GLY A 484 14.05 30.67 -28.48
C GLY A 484 15.47 31.19 -28.68
N SER A 485 15.78 32.34 -28.09
CA SER A 485 17.14 32.80 -27.90
C SER A 485 17.57 32.34 -26.49
N GLN A 486 18.50 31.38 -26.46
CA GLN A 486 19.32 31.18 -25.26
C GLN A 486 20.09 32.50 -25.05
N THR A 487 19.65 33.35 -24.13
CA THR A 487 20.46 34.45 -23.65
C THR A 487 21.40 33.91 -22.59
N ALA A 488 22.57 33.40 -23.01
CA ALA A 488 23.70 33.24 -22.13
C ALA A 488 24.09 34.65 -21.64
N ARG A 489 24.12 34.88 -20.36
CA ARG A 489 24.78 36.07 -19.79
C ARG A 489 26.29 35.87 -19.92
N PRO A 490 27.05 36.96 -20.24
CA PRO A 490 28.49 36.95 -20.41
C PRO A 490 29.25 36.60 -19.11
#